data_70ccef5881fdada76f6771962d8c44a2
#
_entry.id   70ccef5881fdada76f6771962d8c44a2
#
_cell.length_a   1.000
_cell.length_b   1.000
_cell.length_c   1.000
_cell.angle_alpha   90.00
_cell.angle_beta   90.00
_cell.angle_gamma   90.00
#
_symmetry.space_group_name_H-M   'P 1'
#
loop_
_entity.id
_entity.type
_entity.pdbx_description
1 polymer ?
#
loop_
_entity_poly.entity_id
_entity_poly.type
_entity_poly.pdbx_seq_one_letter_code
_entity_poly.pdbx_strand_id
1 'polypeptide(L)'
;MNKLIIIALALSLAACGHSKKKTSDHKSNIDLTAAGATFPLPYYNLAFKTYKDSTGVSVTYGGIGSGGGIRSLKDRIVDFAGSDAYLSEAEMAEMPAPVVHIPTCMGAVVMAYNLPEVKELQLTGDMIADIFLGKITRWNDPRIQQVNPGVTLPDKAVSPVYRSDGSGTTYVFSDYLTKISAPWAENIGTGKALKWPVGIAAKGNPGVAGTISQTPGAIGYIGSEYAFALKIPVAKLQNKAGNFVAPTTESISAAADIEMPADTRTMITDSPVADAYPISCFTWILLYQEQAYKNRPEPLAQATVELLNWLTNPEAQDITTKVHYSPLPASTVKNAKQILSSLLHLHIPLLEVISQLIVRIL
;
A
#
# COMPACT_ATOMS: atom_id res chain seq x y z
N MET A 1 -57.59 -52.89 -40.62
CA MET A 1 -57.05 -52.88 -39.22
C MET A 1 -55.58 -52.55 -39.22
N ASN A 2 -55.11 -51.46 -39.76
CA ASN A 2 -53.65 -51.08 -39.63
C ASN A 2 -53.38 -49.54 -39.77
N LYS A 3 -54.36 -48.72 -39.56
CA LYS A 3 -54.16 -47.27 -39.62
C LYS A 3 -54.41 -46.47 -38.29
N LEU A 4 -54.82 -47.18 -37.23
CA LEU A 4 -55.09 -46.54 -35.90
C LEU A 4 -53.98 -46.69 -34.87
N ILE A 5 -52.95 -47.50 -35.17
CA ILE A 5 -51.83 -47.75 -34.21
C ILE A 5 -50.67 -46.77 -34.39
N ILE A 6 -50.57 -46.07 -35.53
CA ILE A 6 -49.45 -45.14 -35.82
C ILE A 6 -49.71 -43.73 -35.22
N ILE A 7 -50.95 -43.37 -34.91
CA ILE A 7 -51.25 -42.03 -34.36
C ILE A 7 -51.12 -41.98 -32.85
N ALA A 8 -51.16 -43.14 -32.15
CA ALA A 8 -50.98 -43.19 -30.68
C ALA A 8 -49.50 -43.13 -30.23
N LEU A 9 -48.55 -43.34 -31.13
CA LEU A 9 -47.10 -43.30 -30.79
C LEU A 9 -46.45 -41.93 -31.02
N ALA A 10 -47.14 -41.00 -31.69
CA ALA A 10 -46.61 -39.64 -31.98
C ALA A 10 -47.00 -38.60 -30.89
N LEU A 11 -47.90 -38.92 -29.94
CA LEU A 11 -48.31 -37.98 -28.88
C LEU A 11 -47.63 -38.21 -27.54
N SER A 12 -46.78 -39.22 -27.38
CA SER A 12 -46.07 -39.49 -26.13
C SER A 12 -44.66 -38.91 -26.05
N LEU A 13 -44.20 -38.13 -27.06
CA LEU A 13 -42.87 -37.49 -27.09
C LEU A 13 -42.89 -35.98 -26.79
N ALA A 14 -44.02 -35.39 -26.48
CA ALA A 14 -44.18 -33.96 -26.20
C ALA A 14 -44.21 -33.61 -24.69
N ALA A 15 -43.97 -34.55 -23.78
CA ALA A 15 -43.97 -34.33 -22.32
C ALA A 15 -42.60 -34.61 -21.68
N CYS A 16 -41.50 -34.29 -22.39
CA CYS A 16 -40.20 -34.19 -21.76
C CYS A 16 -39.92 -32.73 -21.40
N GLY A 17 -40.13 -32.50 -20.11
CA GLY A 17 -39.85 -31.40 -19.28
C GLY A 17 -38.91 -30.34 -19.79
N HIS A 18 -39.39 -29.09 -19.72
CA HIS A 18 -38.53 -27.94 -19.46
C HIS A 18 -37.83 -28.15 -18.10
N SER A 19 -36.81 -28.99 -18.11
CA SER A 19 -35.77 -28.91 -17.08
C SER A 19 -35.16 -27.53 -17.22
N LYS A 20 -35.58 -26.57 -16.43
CA LYS A 20 -34.79 -25.37 -16.18
C LYS A 20 -33.39 -25.88 -15.83
N LYS A 21 -32.47 -25.84 -16.81
CA LYS A 21 -31.05 -25.83 -16.47
C LYS A 21 -30.88 -24.73 -15.42
N LYS A 22 -30.79 -25.13 -14.16
CA LYS A 22 -30.07 -24.32 -13.19
C LYS A 22 -28.70 -24.17 -13.83
N THR A 23 -28.45 -23.02 -14.45
CA THR A 23 -27.11 -22.51 -14.61
C THR A 23 -26.57 -22.51 -13.20
N SER A 24 -25.83 -23.55 -12.82
CA SER A 24 -24.90 -23.44 -11.73
C SER A 24 -23.98 -22.32 -12.19
N ASP A 25 -24.14 -21.12 -11.62
CA ASP A 25 -23.09 -20.14 -11.56
C ASP A 25 -21.90 -20.86 -10.90
N HIS A 26 -21.11 -21.56 -11.67
CA HIS A 26 -19.72 -21.81 -11.34
C HIS A 26 -19.08 -20.43 -11.39
N LYS A 27 -19.19 -19.64 -10.29
CA LYS A 27 -18.22 -18.61 -10.01
C LYS A 27 -16.88 -19.33 -10.08
N SER A 28 -16.16 -19.14 -11.18
CA SER A 28 -14.80 -19.63 -11.31
C SER A 28 -14.07 -19.00 -10.13
N ASN A 29 -13.58 -19.81 -9.18
CA ASN A 29 -12.75 -19.34 -8.10
C ASN A 29 -11.47 -18.80 -8.73
N ILE A 30 -11.42 -17.47 -8.89
CA ILE A 30 -10.21 -16.79 -9.37
C ILE A 30 -9.39 -16.46 -8.11
N ASP A 31 -8.16 -16.94 -8.09
CA ASP A 31 -7.20 -16.68 -7.03
C ASP A 31 -6.07 -15.82 -7.57
N LEU A 32 -5.99 -14.57 -7.14
CA LEU A 32 -4.91 -13.65 -7.45
C LEU A 32 -3.80 -13.79 -6.41
N THR A 33 -2.56 -13.74 -6.88
CA THR A 33 -1.37 -13.81 -6.03
C THR A 33 -0.65 -12.47 -5.99
N ALA A 34 -0.26 -12.02 -4.80
CA ALA A 34 0.42 -10.76 -4.63
C ALA A 34 1.40 -10.80 -3.46
N ALA A 35 2.40 -9.92 -3.48
CA ALA A 35 3.35 -9.79 -2.39
C ALA A 35 3.90 -8.37 -2.33
N GLY A 36 4.44 -7.96 -1.19
CA GLY A 36 5.11 -6.67 -1.10
C GLY A 36 5.09 -6.03 0.27
N ALA A 37 4.91 -4.72 0.29
CA ALA A 37 4.94 -3.90 1.47
C ALA A 37 4.11 -4.45 2.62
N THR A 38 4.67 -4.43 3.83
CA THR A 38 3.91 -4.71 5.05
C THR A 38 3.12 -3.49 5.54
N PHE A 39 3.44 -2.31 5.05
CA PHE A 39 2.75 -1.08 5.42
C PHE A 39 1.24 -1.16 5.12
N PRO A 40 0.75 -1.48 3.90
CA PRO A 40 -0.69 -1.53 3.60
C PRO A 40 -1.38 -2.83 4.04
N LEU A 41 -0.66 -3.79 4.65
CA LEU A 41 -1.18 -5.13 4.92
C LEU A 41 -2.48 -5.15 5.75
N PRO A 42 -2.65 -4.34 6.83
CA PRO A 42 -3.93 -4.27 7.56
C PRO A 42 -5.10 -3.83 6.68
N TYR A 43 -4.90 -2.82 5.82
CA TYR A 43 -5.91 -2.38 4.85
C TYR A 43 -6.19 -3.47 3.81
N TYR A 44 -5.16 -4.05 3.19
CA TYR A 44 -5.33 -5.08 2.18
C TYR A 44 -6.03 -6.32 2.71
N ASN A 45 -5.74 -6.76 3.94
CA ASN A 45 -6.43 -7.89 4.55
C ASN A 45 -7.95 -7.67 4.64
N LEU A 46 -8.37 -6.48 5.06
CA LEU A 46 -9.79 -6.16 5.17
C LEU A 46 -10.43 -5.91 3.81
N ALA A 47 -9.79 -5.14 2.93
CA ALA A 47 -10.28 -4.82 1.60
C ALA A 47 -10.42 -6.09 0.73
N PHE A 48 -9.39 -6.94 0.68
CA PHE A 48 -9.43 -8.18 -0.12
C PHE A 48 -10.45 -9.18 0.42
N LYS A 49 -10.63 -9.24 1.75
CA LYS A 49 -11.72 -10.02 2.34
C LYS A 49 -13.09 -9.50 1.90
N THR A 50 -13.32 -8.20 1.97
CA THR A 50 -14.58 -7.57 1.55
C THR A 50 -14.84 -7.80 0.06
N TYR A 51 -13.82 -7.65 -0.78
CA TYR A 51 -13.90 -7.91 -2.21
C TYR A 51 -14.24 -9.36 -2.52
N LYS A 52 -13.59 -10.31 -1.84
CA LYS A 52 -13.90 -11.74 -1.96
C LYS A 52 -15.33 -12.06 -1.58
N ASP A 53 -15.82 -11.50 -0.46
CA ASP A 53 -17.17 -11.75 0.03
C ASP A 53 -18.24 -11.29 -0.99
N SER A 54 -17.96 -10.22 -1.77
CA SER A 54 -18.89 -9.68 -2.78
C SER A 54 -18.74 -10.32 -4.16
N THR A 55 -17.50 -10.67 -4.60
CA THR A 55 -17.24 -11.10 -5.98
C THR A 55 -16.90 -12.58 -6.11
N GLY A 56 -16.40 -13.21 -5.04
CA GLY A 56 -15.84 -14.57 -5.06
C GLY A 56 -14.36 -14.62 -5.49
N VAL A 57 -13.75 -13.51 -5.93
CA VAL A 57 -12.32 -13.44 -6.28
C VAL A 57 -11.49 -13.39 -5.02
N SER A 58 -10.57 -14.34 -4.84
CA SER A 58 -9.62 -14.34 -3.72
C SER A 58 -8.33 -13.62 -4.09
N VAL A 59 -7.69 -13.03 -3.08
CA VAL A 59 -6.35 -12.47 -3.19
C VAL A 59 -5.49 -13.02 -2.07
N THR A 60 -4.38 -13.66 -2.42
CA THR A 60 -3.34 -14.06 -1.45
C THR A 60 -2.21 -13.03 -1.50
N TYR A 61 -2.02 -12.27 -0.41
CA TYR A 61 -1.01 -11.24 -0.31
C TYR A 61 0.05 -11.58 0.73
N GLY A 62 1.31 -11.70 0.29
CA GLY A 62 2.47 -11.94 1.17
C GLY A 62 3.13 -10.63 1.60
N GLY A 63 3.09 -10.29 2.90
CA GLY A 63 3.80 -9.13 3.46
C GLY A 63 5.30 -9.42 3.63
N ILE A 64 6.08 -9.27 2.55
CA ILE A 64 7.51 -9.59 2.51
C ILE A 64 8.43 -8.37 2.31
N GLY A 65 7.85 -7.16 2.43
CA GLY A 65 8.50 -5.87 2.17
C GLY A 65 8.45 -5.47 0.69
N SER A 66 8.49 -4.16 0.43
CA SER A 66 8.40 -3.60 -0.93
C SER A 66 9.46 -4.16 -1.87
N GLY A 67 10.72 -4.27 -1.42
CA GLY A 67 11.79 -4.85 -2.22
C GLY A 67 11.57 -6.32 -2.59
N GLY A 68 10.98 -7.11 -1.68
CA GLY A 68 10.58 -8.49 -1.93
C GLY A 68 9.45 -8.56 -2.96
N GLY A 69 8.43 -7.70 -2.84
CA GLY A 69 7.32 -7.60 -3.79
C GLY A 69 7.77 -7.20 -5.19
N ILE A 70 8.58 -6.15 -5.30
CA ILE A 70 9.16 -5.69 -6.58
C ILE A 70 9.93 -6.81 -7.28
N ARG A 71 10.73 -7.57 -6.51
CA ARG A 71 11.45 -8.74 -7.05
C ARG A 71 10.49 -9.83 -7.53
N SER A 72 9.47 -10.15 -6.73
CA SER A 72 8.46 -11.16 -7.12
C SER A 72 7.71 -10.75 -8.39
N LEU A 73 7.42 -9.45 -8.57
CA LEU A 73 6.83 -8.93 -9.81
C LEU A 73 7.83 -9.03 -10.98
N LYS A 74 9.09 -8.62 -10.79
CA LYS A 74 10.15 -8.74 -11.80
C LYS A 74 10.32 -10.17 -12.29
N ASP A 75 10.27 -11.13 -11.38
CA ASP A 75 10.36 -12.56 -11.67
C ASP A 75 9.03 -13.13 -12.20
N ARG A 76 7.96 -12.32 -12.25
CA ARG A 76 6.62 -12.69 -12.71
C ARG A 76 6.04 -13.87 -11.91
N ILE A 77 6.26 -13.88 -10.59
CA ILE A 77 5.76 -14.90 -9.65
C ILE A 77 4.39 -14.48 -9.09
N VAL A 78 4.13 -13.16 -9.06
CA VAL A 78 2.88 -12.58 -8.55
C VAL A 78 2.15 -11.80 -9.64
N ASP A 79 0.84 -11.65 -9.50
CA ASP A 79 -0.01 -10.87 -10.40
C ASP A 79 0.24 -9.36 -10.23
N PHE A 80 0.52 -8.94 -8.99
CA PHE A 80 0.88 -7.56 -8.67
C PHE A 80 1.73 -7.49 -7.40
N ALA A 81 2.42 -6.37 -7.20
CA ALA A 81 3.21 -6.11 -5.99
C ALA A 81 2.72 -4.88 -5.25
N GLY A 82 2.85 -4.88 -3.90
CA GLY A 82 2.61 -3.70 -3.07
C GLY A 82 3.91 -2.99 -2.71
N SER A 83 3.93 -1.65 -2.79
CA SER A 83 5.11 -0.84 -2.44
C SER A 83 4.73 0.54 -1.91
N ASP A 84 5.42 0.99 -0.84
CA ASP A 84 5.27 2.36 -0.30
C ASP A 84 6.28 3.34 -0.93
N ALA A 85 7.05 2.85 -1.90
CA ALA A 85 7.93 3.66 -2.74
C ALA A 85 7.67 3.29 -4.19
N TYR A 86 7.50 4.27 -5.05
CA TYR A 86 7.42 4.02 -6.48
C TYR A 86 8.78 3.55 -7.03
N LEU A 87 8.77 2.92 -8.20
CA LEU A 87 10.00 2.54 -8.89
C LEU A 87 10.70 3.78 -9.46
N SER A 88 11.99 3.91 -9.16
CA SER A 88 12.83 4.91 -9.83
C SER A 88 12.98 4.59 -11.31
N GLU A 89 13.44 5.55 -12.12
CA GLU A 89 13.69 5.31 -13.55
C GLU A 89 14.67 4.15 -13.78
N ALA A 90 15.68 4.01 -12.93
CA ALA A 90 16.62 2.89 -12.98
C ALA A 90 15.92 1.55 -12.70
N GLU A 91 15.07 1.50 -11.65
CA GLU A 91 14.29 0.29 -11.33
C GLU A 91 13.26 -0.03 -12.42
N MET A 92 12.62 0.99 -13.02
CA MET A 92 11.71 0.82 -14.16
C MET A 92 12.42 0.21 -15.37
N ALA A 93 13.64 0.68 -15.67
CA ALA A 93 14.46 0.17 -16.77
C ALA A 93 14.91 -1.28 -16.58
N GLU A 94 15.01 -1.74 -15.32
CA GLU A 94 15.34 -3.13 -14.99
C GLU A 94 14.15 -4.09 -15.06
N MET A 95 12.91 -3.56 -15.16
CA MET A 95 11.72 -4.41 -15.26
C MET A 95 11.62 -5.03 -16.64
N PRO A 96 11.16 -6.29 -16.76
CA PRO A 96 11.09 -7.00 -18.05
C PRO A 96 10.01 -6.45 -19.00
N ALA A 97 9.16 -5.53 -18.53
CA ALA A 97 8.12 -4.83 -19.30
C ALA A 97 7.69 -3.56 -18.54
N PRO A 98 7.04 -2.60 -19.20
CA PRO A 98 6.52 -1.39 -18.55
C PRO A 98 5.61 -1.71 -17.37
N VAL A 99 5.83 -1.02 -16.23
CA VAL A 99 5.07 -1.15 -14.99
C VAL A 99 4.31 0.12 -14.72
N VAL A 100 3.06 0.00 -14.28
CA VAL A 100 2.25 1.12 -13.80
C VAL A 100 2.10 1.09 -12.29
N HIS A 101 1.79 2.25 -11.73
CA HIS A 101 1.65 2.46 -10.29
C HIS A 101 0.23 2.90 -9.99
N ILE A 102 -0.52 2.10 -9.23
CA ILE A 102 -1.90 2.40 -8.83
C ILE A 102 -1.90 2.68 -7.33
N PRO A 103 -2.07 3.94 -6.90
CA PRO A 103 -2.19 4.26 -5.49
C PRO A 103 -3.47 3.66 -4.91
N THR A 104 -3.40 3.14 -3.69
CA THR A 104 -4.53 2.43 -3.06
C THR A 104 -4.99 3.05 -1.76
N CYS A 105 -4.10 3.63 -1.00
CA CYS A 105 -4.41 4.39 0.23
C CYS A 105 -3.24 5.31 0.60
N MET A 106 -3.46 6.13 1.61
CA MET A 106 -2.44 6.95 2.25
C MET A 106 -2.26 6.53 3.70
N GLY A 107 -1.08 6.79 4.25
CA GLY A 107 -0.80 6.57 5.67
C GLY A 107 0.39 7.39 6.14
N ALA A 108 0.78 7.17 7.39
CA ALA A 108 1.92 7.83 8.01
C ALA A 108 2.96 6.82 8.49
N VAL A 109 4.23 7.18 8.30
CA VAL A 109 5.34 6.54 9.01
C VAL A 109 5.55 7.29 10.32
N VAL A 110 5.29 6.61 11.44
CA VAL A 110 5.33 7.23 12.76
C VAL A 110 6.56 6.83 13.55
N MET A 111 7.01 7.73 14.43
CA MET A 111 8.06 7.45 15.41
C MET A 111 7.41 6.84 16.64
N ALA A 112 7.36 5.50 16.69
CA ALA A 112 6.84 4.75 17.82
C ALA A 112 7.95 4.53 18.86
N TYR A 113 7.63 4.63 20.16
CA TYR A 113 8.62 4.55 21.23
C TYR A 113 8.14 3.73 22.44
N ASN A 114 9.08 3.27 23.25
CA ASN A 114 8.82 2.51 24.48
C ASN A 114 9.39 3.24 25.70
N LEU A 115 8.66 4.24 26.16
CA LEU A 115 8.90 4.98 27.41
C LEU A 115 7.58 5.06 28.18
N PRO A 116 7.25 4.06 29.03
CA PRO A 116 5.96 4.00 29.73
C PRO A 116 5.65 5.24 30.58
N GLU A 117 6.70 5.89 31.08
CA GLU A 117 6.63 7.12 31.90
C GLU A 117 6.34 8.41 31.07
N VAL A 118 6.52 8.37 29.74
CA VAL A 118 6.35 9.51 28.84
C VAL A 118 5.07 9.33 28.02
N LYS A 119 4.02 10.07 28.37
CA LYS A 119 2.72 9.98 27.69
C LYS A 119 2.67 10.70 26.36
N GLU A 120 3.34 11.85 26.28
CA GLU A 120 3.44 12.64 25.04
C GLU A 120 4.90 12.98 24.80
N LEU A 121 5.33 12.81 23.57
CA LEU A 121 6.69 13.11 23.12
C LEU A 121 6.61 13.94 21.84
N GLN A 122 7.44 14.97 21.76
CA GLN A 122 7.64 15.78 20.57
C GLN A 122 9.06 15.59 20.06
N LEU A 123 9.22 15.45 18.75
CA LEU A 123 10.53 15.32 18.10
C LEU A 123 10.58 16.20 16.85
N THR A 124 11.75 16.79 16.59
CA THR A 124 12.04 17.41 15.30
C THR A 124 12.70 16.41 14.35
N GLY A 125 12.68 16.69 13.05
CA GLY A 125 13.34 15.85 12.06
C GLY A 125 14.84 15.68 12.32
N ASP A 126 15.54 16.75 12.68
CA ASP A 126 16.98 16.71 12.99
C ASP A 126 17.28 15.80 14.20
N MET A 127 16.43 15.84 15.24
CA MET A 127 16.60 14.93 16.39
C MET A 127 16.43 13.47 15.97
N ILE A 128 15.45 13.18 15.11
CA ILE A 128 15.23 11.82 14.57
C ILE A 128 16.47 11.39 13.77
N ALA A 129 16.97 12.24 12.88
CA ALA A 129 18.20 11.96 12.12
C ALA A 129 19.39 11.68 13.08
N ASP A 130 19.60 12.51 14.09
CA ASP A 130 20.68 12.36 15.04
C ASP A 130 20.54 11.10 15.94
N ILE A 131 19.32 10.68 16.26
CA ILE A 131 19.08 9.39 16.93
C ILE A 131 19.57 8.23 16.05
N PHE A 132 19.15 8.18 14.80
CA PHE A 132 19.52 7.09 13.89
C PHE A 132 20.96 7.17 13.38
N LEU A 133 21.60 8.35 13.47
CA LEU A 133 23.04 8.52 13.26
C LEU A 133 23.87 8.18 14.51
N GLY A 134 23.24 7.88 15.65
CA GLY A 134 23.92 7.59 16.92
C GLY A 134 24.52 8.78 17.63
N LYS A 135 24.11 10.02 17.29
CA LYS A 135 24.55 11.26 17.95
C LYS A 135 23.70 11.59 19.18
N ILE A 136 22.42 11.25 19.20
CA ILE A 136 21.56 11.27 20.40
C ILE A 136 21.47 9.84 20.91
N THR A 137 22.03 9.60 22.09
CA THR A 137 22.15 8.26 22.68
C THR A 137 21.33 8.07 23.96
N ARG A 138 20.77 9.15 24.50
CA ARG A 138 19.96 9.14 25.73
C ARG A 138 18.70 9.95 25.57
N TRP A 139 17.62 9.52 26.22
CA TRP A 139 16.34 10.21 26.16
C TRP A 139 16.31 11.58 26.83
N ASN A 140 17.12 11.78 27.90
CA ASN A 140 17.27 13.07 28.57
C ASN A 140 18.26 14.03 27.87
N ASP A 141 18.56 13.82 26.60
CA ASP A 141 19.35 14.75 25.80
C ASP A 141 18.71 16.15 25.85
N PRO A 142 19.50 17.23 26.16
CA PRO A 142 18.98 18.57 26.27
C PRO A 142 18.16 19.05 25.05
N ARG A 143 18.48 18.59 23.84
CA ARG A 143 17.76 18.96 22.64
C ARG A 143 16.33 18.38 22.65
N ILE A 144 16.16 17.13 23.10
CA ILE A 144 14.82 16.53 23.24
C ILE A 144 14.07 17.24 24.37
N GLN A 145 14.74 17.50 25.51
CA GLN A 145 14.11 18.19 26.65
C GLN A 145 13.60 19.59 26.28
N GLN A 146 14.32 20.32 25.42
CA GLN A 146 13.96 21.66 24.99
C GLN A 146 12.60 21.76 24.30
N VAL A 147 12.25 20.76 23.49
CA VAL A 147 10.96 20.72 22.76
C VAL A 147 9.86 19.99 23.54
N ASN A 148 10.18 19.46 24.73
CA ASN A 148 9.25 18.78 25.62
C ASN A 148 9.18 19.45 27.00
N PRO A 149 8.78 20.74 27.07
CA PRO A 149 8.70 21.46 28.36
C PRO A 149 7.68 20.77 29.28
N GLY A 150 8.06 20.57 30.54
CA GLY A 150 7.20 19.95 31.56
C GLY A 150 7.15 18.40 31.49
N VAL A 151 7.81 17.78 30.55
CA VAL A 151 7.97 16.32 30.49
C VAL A 151 9.29 15.93 31.13
N THR A 152 9.27 15.04 32.13
CA THR A 152 10.49 14.48 32.71
C THR A 152 10.97 13.32 31.83
N LEU A 153 12.02 13.54 31.05
CA LEU A 153 12.62 12.51 30.23
C LEU A 153 13.58 11.65 31.05
N PRO A 154 13.51 10.32 30.95
CA PRO A 154 14.34 9.42 31.76
C PRO A 154 15.80 9.44 31.30
N ASP A 155 16.73 9.25 32.25
CA ASP A 155 18.12 8.95 31.93
C ASP A 155 18.28 7.49 31.47
N LYS A 156 17.78 7.22 30.26
CA LYS A 156 17.73 5.91 29.63
C LYS A 156 18.37 5.96 28.25
N ALA A 157 19.08 4.90 27.85
CA ALA A 157 19.64 4.80 26.52
C ALA A 157 18.52 4.78 25.44
N VAL A 158 18.75 5.45 24.33
CA VAL A 158 17.91 5.37 23.14
C VAL A 158 18.34 4.14 22.34
N SER A 159 17.38 3.27 21.98
CA SER A 159 17.62 2.08 21.16
C SER A 159 16.85 2.20 19.84
N PRO A 160 17.46 2.72 18.77
CA PRO A 160 16.82 2.80 17.46
C PRO A 160 16.50 1.41 16.93
N VAL A 161 15.32 1.26 16.31
CA VAL A 161 14.89 0.00 15.67
C VAL A 161 14.62 0.29 14.19
N TYR A 162 15.24 -0.49 13.30
CA TYR A 162 15.17 -0.28 11.86
C TYR A 162 14.81 -1.57 11.10
N ARG A 163 14.43 -1.42 9.83
CA ARG A 163 14.04 -2.51 8.95
C ARG A 163 15.25 -3.27 8.41
N SER A 164 15.25 -4.59 8.56
CA SER A 164 16.27 -5.49 8.01
C SER A 164 16.00 -5.97 6.60
N ASP A 165 14.77 -5.77 6.09
CA ASP A 165 14.31 -6.15 4.75
C ASP A 165 14.25 -4.94 3.81
N GLY A 166 14.13 -5.19 2.50
CA GLY A 166 13.89 -4.14 1.52
C GLY A 166 12.51 -3.51 1.70
N SER A 167 12.47 -2.31 2.29
CA SER A 167 11.27 -1.70 2.86
C SER A 167 10.90 -0.38 2.20
N GLY A 168 9.65 -0.27 1.74
CA GLY A 168 9.07 1.02 1.32
C GLY A 168 8.94 1.98 2.48
N THR A 169 8.58 1.50 3.68
CA THR A 169 8.53 2.32 4.89
C THR A 169 9.89 2.93 5.23
N THR A 170 11.00 2.17 5.03
CA THR A 170 12.37 2.71 5.12
C THR A 170 12.62 3.78 4.07
N TYR A 171 12.15 3.56 2.84
CA TYR A 171 12.30 4.56 1.77
C TYR A 171 11.61 5.88 2.14
N VAL A 172 10.34 5.82 2.56
CA VAL A 172 9.57 7.00 3.01
C VAL A 172 10.25 7.73 4.16
N PHE A 173 10.68 6.99 5.18
CA PHE A 173 11.40 7.54 6.32
C PHE A 173 12.71 8.21 5.92
N SER A 174 13.52 7.55 5.10
CA SER A 174 14.81 8.09 4.66
C SER A 174 14.68 9.22 3.64
N ASP A 175 13.63 9.21 2.81
CA ASP A 175 13.30 10.34 1.92
C ASP A 175 13.02 11.61 2.73
N TYR A 176 12.21 11.50 3.79
CA TYR A 176 11.97 12.60 4.71
C TYR A 176 13.28 13.10 5.33
N LEU A 177 14.07 12.22 5.93
CA LEU A 177 15.32 12.62 6.60
C LEU A 177 16.34 13.21 5.62
N THR A 178 16.40 12.74 4.39
CA THR A 178 17.26 13.30 3.35
C THR A 178 16.86 14.73 2.98
N LYS A 179 15.56 15.07 3.03
CA LYS A 179 15.06 16.42 2.74
C LYS A 179 15.39 17.42 3.84
N ILE A 180 15.45 16.97 5.11
CA ILE A 180 15.51 17.89 6.26
C ILE A 180 16.87 17.90 6.99
N SER A 181 17.75 16.90 6.76
CA SER A 181 19.01 16.77 7.46
C SER A 181 20.18 16.56 6.49
N ALA A 182 21.02 17.59 6.31
CA ALA A 182 22.22 17.49 5.48
C ALA A 182 23.16 16.35 5.95
N PRO A 183 23.44 16.17 7.27
CA PRO A 183 24.26 15.05 7.72
C PRO A 183 23.69 13.68 7.38
N TRP A 184 22.34 13.53 7.38
CA TRP A 184 21.71 12.30 6.92
C TRP A 184 21.88 12.09 5.42
N ALA A 185 21.59 13.13 4.63
CA ALA A 185 21.71 13.08 3.17
C ALA A 185 23.11 12.67 2.71
N GLU A 186 24.14 13.21 3.35
CA GLU A 186 25.56 12.94 3.03
C GLU A 186 26.03 11.56 3.43
N ASN A 187 25.56 11.03 4.58
CA ASN A 187 26.10 9.80 5.15
C ASN A 187 25.27 8.56 4.87
N ILE A 188 23.94 8.71 4.71
CA ILE A 188 23.00 7.60 4.59
C ILE A 188 22.17 7.70 3.31
N GLY A 189 21.52 8.85 3.07
CA GLY A 189 20.65 9.11 1.92
C GLY A 189 19.31 8.39 1.99
N THR A 190 18.66 8.25 0.83
CA THR A 190 17.34 7.64 0.64
C THR A 190 17.46 6.24 0.02
N GLY A 191 16.71 5.26 0.56
CA GLY A 191 16.72 3.91 0.00
C GLY A 191 15.76 2.93 0.69
N LYS A 192 15.45 1.83 0.01
CA LYS A 192 14.67 0.72 0.55
C LYS A 192 15.49 -0.18 1.49
N ALA A 193 16.82 -0.15 1.37
CA ALA A 193 17.78 -0.88 2.20
C ALA A 193 19.00 0.01 2.44
N LEU A 194 19.33 0.28 3.69
CA LEU A 194 20.34 1.24 4.11
C LEU A 194 21.39 0.59 5.01
N LYS A 195 22.57 1.22 5.09
CA LYS A 195 23.59 0.85 6.06
C LYS A 195 23.38 1.66 7.34
N TRP A 196 22.82 1.02 8.34
CA TRP A 196 22.50 1.66 9.62
C TRP A 196 23.75 1.69 10.52
N PRO A 197 24.14 2.87 11.04
CA PRO A 197 25.31 2.97 11.93
C PRO A 197 25.04 2.41 13.32
N VAL A 198 23.78 2.47 13.78
CA VAL A 198 23.36 2.03 15.12
C VAL A 198 21.97 1.42 15.06
N GLY A 199 21.60 0.65 16.08
CA GLY A 199 20.22 0.19 16.29
C GLY A 199 20.04 -1.32 16.15
N ILE A 200 18.78 -1.73 16.25
CA ILE A 200 18.32 -3.13 16.23
C ILE A 200 17.58 -3.39 14.94
N ALA A 201 17.98 -4.43 14.24
CA ALA A 201 17.35 -4.85 12.98
C ALA A 201 16.10 -5.68 13.25
N ALA A 202 14.99 -5.37 12.55
CA ALA A 202 13.73 -6.12 12.64
C ALA A 202 13.05 -6.25 11.29
N LYS A 203 12.38 -7.38 11.02
CA LYS A 203 11.76 -7.66 9.72
C LYS A 203 10.30 -7.20 9.67
N GLY A 204 9.98 -6.41 8.66
CA GLY A 204 8.63 -5.92 8.43
C GLY A 204 8.16 -4.90 9.49
N ASN A 205 7.04 -4.20 9.23
CA ASN A 205 6.43 -3.35 10.26
C ASN A 205 6.05 -4.13 11.54
N PRO A 206 5.49 -5.36 11.45
CA PRO A 206 5.20 -6.15 12.65
C PRO A 206 6.44 -6.45 13.50
N GLY A 207 7.57 -6.77 12.87
CA GLY A 207 8.81 -7.06 13.60
C GLY A 207 9.37 -5.83 14.30
N VAL A 208 9.35 -4.66 13.65
CA VAL A 208 9.77 -3.39 14.28
C VAL A 208 8.85 -3.05 15.46
N ALA A 209 7.53 -3.13 15.28
CA ALA A 209 6.55 -2.86 16.33
C ALA A 209 6.73 -3.80 17.54
N GLY A 210 6.94 -5.12 17.29
CA GLY A 210 7.21 -6.09 18.34
C GLY A 210 8.51 -5.80 19.09
N THR A 211 9.58 -5.45 18.37
CA THR A 211 10.88 -5.10 18.98
C THR A 211 10.77 -3.85 19.86
N ILE A 212 10.08 -2.81 19.38
CA ILE A 212 9.83 -1.59 20.17
C ILE A 212 9.08 -1.92 21.46
N SER A 213 7.98 -2.68 21.35
CA SER A 213 7.15 -3.04 22.51
C SER A 213 7.92 -3.81 23.59
N GLN A 214 8.91 -4.60 23.20
CA GLN A 214 9.70 -5.46 24.13
C GLN A 214 10.98 -4.82 24.62
N THR A 215 11.44 -3.71 24.04
CA THR A 215 12.72 -3.09 24.35
C THR A 215 12.52 -1.76 25.05
N PRO A 216 12.75 -1.64 26.38
CA PRO A 216 12.65 -0.37 27.08
C PRO A 216 13.63 0.67 26.52
N GLY A 217 13.14 1.87 26.22
CA GLY A 217 13.93 2.94 25.59
C GLY A 217 14.05 2.84 24.06
N ALA A 218 13.37 1.88 23.44
CA ALA A 218 13.37 1.77 21.99
C ALA A 218 12.57 2.89 21.32
N ILE A 219 12.99 3.24 20.11
CA ILE A 219 12.29 4.08 19.15
C ILE A 219 12.49 3.52 17.76
N GLY A 220 11.43 3.50 16.94
CA GLY A 220 11.52 3.02 15.58
C GLY A 220 10.46 3.62 14.68
N TYR A 221 10.64 3.50 13.38
CA TYR A 221 9.69 3.96 12.36
C TYR A 221 8.83 2.80 11.86
N ILE A 222 7.51 2.96 11.93
CA ILE A 222 6.51 1.97 11.49
C ILE A 222 5.31 2.67 10.86
N GLY A 223 4.47 1.94 10.16
CA GLY A 223 3.14 2.43 9.78
C GLY A 223 2.28 2.73 11.01
N SER A 224 1.54 3.83 10.96
CA SER A 224 0.71 4.32 12.08
C SER A 224 -0.28 3.29 12.61
N GLU A 225 -0.85 2.49 11.72
CA GLU A 225 -1.82 1.43 12.01
C GLU A 225 -1.27 0.34 12.94
N TYR A 226 0.03 0.00 12.82
CA TYR A 226 0.67 -0.97 13.72
C TYR A 226 0.85 -0.39 15.12
N ALA A 227 1.22 0.89 15.21
CA ALA A 227 1.33 1.56 16.49
C ALA A 227 -0.03 1.65 17.19
N PHE A 228 -1.07 2.04 16.48
CA PHE A 228 -2.42 2.18 17.03
C PHE A 228 -3.03 0.84 17.42
N ALA A 229 -2.91 -0.19 16.58
CA ALA A 229 -3.42 -1.53 16.87
C ALA A 229 -2.78 -2.14 18.12
N LEU A 230 -1.49 -1.90 18.34
CA LEU A 230 -0.73 -2.40 19.49
C LEU A 230 -0.67 -1.41 20.65
N LYS A 231 -1.31 -0.23 20.51
CA LYS A 231 -1.31 0.86 21.51
C LYS A 231 0.11 1.30 21.91
N ILE A 232 1.03 1.30 20.94
CA ILE A 232 2.39 1.81 21.15
C ILE A 232 2.34 3.34 21.05
N PRO A 233 2.90 4.08 22.01
CA PRO A 233 2.96 5.54 21.93
C PRO A 233 3.73 6.01 20.70
N VAL A 234 3.27 7.12 20.10
CA VAL A 234 3.90 7.74 18.92
C VAL A 234 4.20 9.21 19.21
N ALA A 235 5.33 9.70 18.73
CA ALA A 235 5.71 11.10 18.90
C ALA A 235 4.92 12.01 17.94
N LYS A 236 4.58 13.22 18.40
CA LYS A 236 4.22 14.34 17.52
C LYS A 236 5.49 14.83 16.84
N LEU A 237 5.44 15.06 15.54
CA LEU A 237 6.60 15.50 14.77
C LEU A 237 6.45 16.96 14.33
N GLN A 238 7.55 17.71 14.42
CA GLN A 238 7.58 19.05 13.88
C GLN A 238 7.59 18.99 12.36
N ASN A 239 6.61 19.64 11.73
CA ASN A 239 6.52 19.73 10.27
C ASN A 239 7.27 20.97 9.75
N LYS A 240 7.27 21.14 8.43
CA LYS A 240 7.95 22.24 7.73
C LYS A 240 7.45 23.62 8.12
N ALA A 241 6.19 23.74 8.54
CA ALA A 241 5.61 24.99 9.05
C ALA A 241 5.99 25.29 10.51
N GLY A 242 6.72 24.38 11.19
CA GLY A 242 7.14 24.53 12.60
C GLY A 242 6.13 23.99 13.62
N ASN A 243 5.01 23.41 13.19
CA ASN A 243 3.98 22.89 14.07
C ASN A 243 4.29 21.43 14.47
N PHE A 244 4.03 21.07 15.75
CA PHE A 244 4.07 19.67 16.19
C PHE A 244 2.74 19.00 15.90
N VAL A 245 2.74 18.06 14.93
CA VAL A 245 1.55 17.42 14.39
C VAL A 245 1.49 15.95 14.79
N ALA A 246 0.31 15.51 15.23
CA ALA A 246 0.02 14.09 15.46
C ALA A 246 -0.41 13.41 14.15
N PRO A 247 -0.15 12.09 13.98
CA PRO A 247 -0.54 11.34 12.77
C PRO A 247 -2.02 10.96 12.82
N THR A 248 -2.88 11.88 12.40
CA THR A 248 -4.33 11.65 12.24
C THR A 248 -4.69 11.51 10.78
N THR A 249 -5.88 10.97 10.49
CA THR A 249 -6.40 10.89 9.11
C THR A 249 -6.38 12.25 8.42
N GLU A 250 -6.73 13.31 9.14
CA GLU A 250 -6.77 14.68 8.64
C GLU A 250 -5.36 15.20 8.31
N SER A 251 -4.40 15.01 9.23
CA SER A 251 -3.03 15.49 9.02
C SER A 251 -2.29 14.71 7.93
N ILE A 252 -2.61 13.44 7.77
CA ILE A 252 -2.11 12.60 6.65
C ILE A 252 -2.71 13.08 5.33
N SER A 253 -4.02 13.33 5.30
CA SER A 253 -4.72 13.83 4.10
C SER A 253 -4.22 15.22 3.69
N ALA A 254 -3.95 16.09 4.65
CA ALA A 254 -3.41 17.42 4.39
C ALA A 254 -2.05 17.41 3.67
N ALA A 255 -1.23 16.36 3.88
CA ALA A 255 0.04 16.23 3.18
C ALA A 255 -0.11 16.00 1.67
N ALA A 256 -1.26 15.55 1.22
CA ALA A 256 -1.55 15.27 -0.19
C ALA A 256 -2.24 16.43 -0.94
N ASP A 257 -2.22 17.63 -0.38
CA ASP A 257 -2.62 18.85 -1.08
C ASP A 257 -1.53 19.26 -2.09
N ILE A 258 -1.43 18.48 -3.15
CA ILE A 258 -0.46 18.63 -4.24
C ILE A 258 -1.13 18.41 -5.59
N GLU A 259 -0.51 18.89 -6.66
CA GLU A 259 -0.85 18.45 -8.01
C GLU A 259 -0.29 17.04 -8.23
N MET A 260 -1.19 16.04 -8.34
CA MET A 260 -0.82 14.65 -8.56
C MET A 260 -0.31 14.44 -9.98
N PRO A 261 0.92 13.92 -10.18
CA PRO A 261 1.43 13.53 -11.50
C PRO A 261 0.51 12.51 -12.19
N ALA A 262 0.46 12.54 -13.52
CA ALA A 262 -0.39 11.64 -14.30
C ALA A 262 -0.06 10.15 -14.07
N ASP A 263 1.21 9.83 -13.83
CA ASP A 263 1.72 8.48 -13.52
C ASP A 263 1.62 8.11 -12.03
N THR A 264 1.10 9.02 -11.20
CA THR A 264 0.89 8.89 -9.74
C THR A 264 2.16 8.70 -8.90
N ARG A 265 3.36 8.82 -9.48
CA ARG A 265 4.65 8.62 -8.80
C ARG A 265 5.13 9.91 -8.12
N THR A 266 4.83 10.06 -6.84
CA THR A 266 5.27 11.21 -6.05
C THR A 266 5.40 10.88 -4.56
N MET A 267 6.33 11.55 -3.88
CA MET A 267 6.45 11.52 -2.42
C MET A 267 5.84 12.78 -1.83
N ILE A 268 5.11 12.63 -0.73
CA ILE A 268 4.43 13.73 -0.01
C ILE A 268 5.04 13.99 1.37
N THR A 269 6.25 13.48 1.62
CA THR A 269 7.04 13.76 2.82
C THR A 269 7.49 15.22 2.83
N ASP A 270 7.57 15.82 4.00
CA ASP A 270 7.95 17.22 4.24
C ASP A 270 7.04 18.22 3.51
N SER A 271 5.73 17.94 3.50
CA SER A 271 4.72 18.85 2.94
C SER A 271 4.79 20.22 3.58
N PRO A 272 4.65 21.32 2.81
CA PRO A 272 4.64 22.69 3.34
C PRO A 272 3.31 23.06 4.01
N VAL A 273 2.29 22.22 3.94
CA VAL A 273 0.97 22.49 4.52
C VAL A 273 1.06 22.49 6.04
N ALA A 274 0.50 23.51 6.67
CA ALA A 274 0.68 23.78 8.11
C ALA A 274 0.19 22.66 9.03
N ASP A 275 -0.85 21.93 8.63
CA ASP A 275 -1.44 20.85 9.42
C ASP A 275 -0.99 19.45 8.95
N ALA A 276 -0.10 19.37 7.95
CA ALA A 276 0.35 18.12 7.40
C ALA A 276 1.29 17.37 8.35
N TYR A 277 1.06 16.06 8.49
CA TYR A 277 2.01 15.17 9.15
C TYR A 277 3.23 14.96 8.25
N PRO A 278 4.47 15.18 8.73
CA PRO A 278 5.63 15.34 7.84
C PRO A 278 6.09 14.05 7.16
N ILE A 279 5.76 12.86 7.68
CA ILE A 279 6.15 11.59 7.10
C ILE A 279 4.90 10.83 6.59
N SER A 280 4.10 11.53 5.80
CA SER A 280 2.93 10.96 5.10
C SER A 280 3.35 10.36 3.75
N CYS A 281 2.65 9.34 3.31
CA CYS A 281 2.94 8.68 2.04
C CYS A 281 1.71 8.04 1.41
N PHE A 282 1.79 7.83 0.10
CA PHE A 282 0.97 6.87 -0.62
C PHE A 282 1.54 5.46 -0.48
N THR A 283 0.70 4.46 -0.74
CA THR A 283 1.13 3.12 -1.09
C THR A 283 0.52 2.72 -2.42
N TRP A 284 1.29 2.00 -3.22
CA TRP A 284 0.92 1.64 -4.59
C TRP A 284 0.83 0.13 -4.77
N ILE A 285 -0.06 -0.29 -5.64
CA ILE A 285 0.04 -1.57 -6.33
C ILE A 285 0.78 -1.34 -7.64
N LEU A 286 1.80 -2.17 -7.87
CA LEU A 286 2.63 -2.21 -9.06
C LEU A 286 2.21 -3.39 -9.91
N LEU A 287 1.95 -3.18 -11.20
CA LEU A 287 1.63 -4.25 -12.13
C LEU A 287 2.12 -3.91 -13.54
N TYR A 288 2.28 -4.93 -14.39
CA TYR A 288 2.64 -4.69 -15.78
C TYR A 288 1.53 -3.96 -16.53
N GLN A 289 1.91 -3.03 -17.40
CA GLN A 289 0.97 -2.33 -18.26
C GLN A 289 0.28 -3.29 -19.22
N GLU A 290 1.04 -4.22 -19.82
CA GLU A 290 0.51 -5.33 -20.62
C GLU A 290 0.18 -6.52 -19.72
N GLN A 291 -1.09 -6.91 -19.67
CA GLN A 291 -1.56 -8.00 -18.81
C GLN A 291 -1.52 -9.38 -19.43
N ALA A 292 -1.30 -9.49 -20.77
CA ALA A 292 -1.26 -10.76 -21.51
C ALA A 292 0.15 -11.39 -21.56
N TYR A 293 0.93 -11.26 -20.49
CA TYR A 293 2.29 -11.81 -20.44
C TYR A 293 2.31 -13.29 -20.01
N LYS A 294 3.33 -14.06 -20.45
CA LYS A 294 3.54 -15.48 -20.07
C LYS A 294 2.30 -16.37 -20.21
N ASN A 295 1.47 -16.14 -21.21
CA ASN A 295 0.21 -16.87 -21.41
C ASN A 295 -0.73 -16.75 -20.18
N ARG A 296 -0.67 -15.66 -19.46
CA ARG A 296 -1.56 -15.37 -18.33
C ARG A 296 -3.01 -15.46 -18.80
N PRO A 297 -3.87 -16.24 -18.12
CA PRO A 297 -5.27 -16.36 -18.52
C PRO A 297 -5.98 -15.01 -18.49
N GLU A 298 -6.76 -14.69 -19.51
CA GLU A 298 -7.54 -13.47 -19.62
C GLU A 298 -8.43 -13.21 -18.38
N PRO A 299 -9.14 -14.21 -17.80
CA PRO A 299 -9.91 -13.98 -16.58
C PRO A 299 -9.10 -13.49 -15.38
N LEU A 300 -7.82 -13.91 -15.25
CA LEU A 300 -6.92 -13.42 -14.21
C LEU A 300 -6.52 -11.95 -14.47
N ALA A 301 -6.23 -11.60 -15.72
CA ALA A 301 -5.93 -10.23 -16.12
C ALA A 301 -7.10 -9.31 -15.84
N GLN A 302 -8.30 -9.70 -16.26
CA GLN A 302 -9.54 -8.96 -16.03
C GLN A 302 -9.84 -8.79 -14.54
N ALA A 303 -9.78 -9.86 -13.73
CA ALA A 303 -10.02 -9.81 -12.29
C ALA A 303 -9.02 -8.89 -11.56
N THR A 304 -7.76 -8.85 -12.03
CA THR A 304 -6.77 -7.92 -11.47
C THR A 304 -7.17 -6.47 -11.70
N VAL A 305 -7.57 -6.11 -12.92
CA VAL A 305 -7.99 -4.75 -13.25
C VAL A 305 -9.29 -4.38 -12.54
N GLU A 306 -10.25 -5.29 -12.44
CA GLU A 306 -11.51 -5.09 -11.71
C GLU A 306 -11.26 -4.86 -10.20
N LEU A 307 -10.37 -5.65 -9.57
CA LEU A 307 -9.95 -5.42 -8.18
C LEU A 307 -9.36 -4.04 -7.99
N LEU A 308 -8.46 -3.60 -8.88
CA LEU A 308 -7.81 -2.29 -8.77
C LEU A 308 -8.80 -1.15 -9.00
N ASN A 309 -9.75 -1.31 -9.92
CA ASN A 309 -10.85 -0.36 -10.08
C ASN A 309 -11.71 -0.27 -8.81
N TRP A 310 -12.03 -1.42 -8.18
CA TRP A 310 -12.78 -1.45 -6.93
C TRP A 310 -12.01 -0.78 -5.79
N LEU A 311 -10.69 -1.04 -5.65
CA LEU A 311 -9.85 -0.40 -4.62
C LEU A 311 -9.84 1.14 -4.72
N THR A 312 -10.09 1.71 -5.89
CA THR A 312 -10.20 3.17 -6.10
C THR A 312 -11.64 3.69 -5.98
N ASN A 313 -12.62 2.85 -5.69
CA ASN A 313 -14.02 3.25 -5.52
C ASN A 313 -14.31 3.68 -4.07
N PRO A 314 -15.36 4.48 -3.83
CA PRO A 314 -15.72 4.94 -2.48
C PRO A 314 -15.87 3.82 -1.47
N GLU A 315 -16.47 2.68 -1.83
CA GLU A 315 -16.65 1.53 -0.95
C GLU A 315 -15.32 1.03 -0.36
N ALA A 316 -14.30 0.85 -1.20
CA ALA A 316 -12.98 0.42 -0.74
C ALA A 316 -12.24 1.53 0.00
N GLN A 317 -12.41 2.78 -0.43
CA GLN A 317 -11.78 3.92 0.23
C GLN A 317 -12.37 4.18 1.63
N ASP A 318 -13.64 3.90 1.87
CA ASP A 318 -14.27 3.96 3.21
C ASP A 318 -13.70 2.91 4.17
N ILE A 319 -13.11 1.83 3.67
CA ILE A 319 -12.43 0.82 4.50
C ILE A 319 -11.14 1.39 5.11
N THR A 320 -10.46 2.31 4.42
CA THR A 320 -9.17 2.85 4.86
C THR A 320 -9.24 3.43 6.27
N THR A 321 -10.25 4.24 6.56
CA THR A 321 -10.44 4.90 7.86
C THR A 321 -10.71 3.92 9.00
N LYS A 322 -11.31 2.75 8.71
CA LYS A 322 -11.59 1.70 9.71
C LYS A 322 -10.32 1.05 10.25
N VAL A 323 -9.22 1.19 9.53
CA VAL A 323 -7.91 0.61 9.86
C VAL A 323 -6.80 1.67 9.93
N HIS A 324 -7.17 2.92 10.21
CA HIS A 324 -6.26 4.05 10.47
C HIS A 324 -5.40 4.50 9.27
N TYR A 325 -5.90 4.29 8.04
CA TYR A 325 -5.34 4.93 6.84
C TYR A 325 -6.23 6.09 6.41
N SER A 326 -5.71 6.90 5.50
CA SER A 326 -6.46 7.98 4.86
C SER A 326 -6.87 7.58 3.44
N PRO A 327 -8.07 7.97 3.00
CA PRO A 327 -8.50 7.72 1.63
C PRO A 327 -7.69 8.57 0.64
N LEU A 328 -7.69 8.13 -0.61
CA LEU A 328 -7.04 8.84 -1.70
C LEU A 328 -7.77 10.15 -2.02
N PRO A 329 -7.06 11.25 -2.32
CA PRO A 329 -7.67 12.45 -2.88
C PRO A 329 -8.36 12.19 -4.22
N ALA A 330 -9.40 12.97 -4.54
CA ALA A 330 -10.16 12.80 -5.78
C ALA A 330 -9.30 12.93 -7.05
N SER A 331 -8.30 13.83 -7.06
CA SER A 331 -7.33 13.97 -8.15
C SER A 331 -6.50 12.70 -8.36
N THR A 332 -6.05 12.09 -7.27
CA THR A 332 -5.31 10.82 -7.27
C THR A 332 -6.16 9.67 -7.82
N VAL A 333 -7.41 9.56 -7.35
CA VAL A 333 -8.37 8.56 -7.86
C VAL A 333 -8.62 8.74 -9.35
N LYS A 334 -8.76 9.99 -9.83
CA LYS A 334 -8.94 10.29 -11.24
C LYS A 334 -7.77 9.78 -12.07
N ASN A 335 -6.53 10.09 -11.68
CA ASN A 335 -5.33 9.65 -12.41
C ASN A 335 -5.17 8.12 -12.36
N ALA A 336 -5.43 7.48 -11.21
CA ALA A 336 -5.43 6.02 -11.10
C ALA A 336 -6.43 5.36 -12.07
N LYS A 337 -7.66 5.89 -12.16
CA LYS A 337 -8.69 5.39 -13.10
C LYS A 337 -8.30 5.60 -14.56
N GLN A 338 -7.61 6.68 -14.91
CA GLN A 338 -7.08 6.89 -16.25
C GLN A 338 -6.02 5.83 -16.62
N ILE A 339 -5.12 5.53 -15.70
CA ILE A 339 -4.13 4.45 -15.90
C ILE A 339 -4.84 3.11 -16.08
N LEU A 340 -5.79 2.77 -15.20
CA LEU A 340 -6.52 1.50 -15.27
C LEU A 340 -7.34 1.35 -16.56
N SER A 341 -7.94 2.44 -17.06
CA SER A 341 -8.68 2.40 -18.32
C SER A 341 -7.78 2.09 -19.51
N SER A 342 -6.51 2.51 -19.48
CA SER A 342 -5.55 2.20 -20.55
C SER A 342 -5.16 0.71 -20.56
N LEU A 343 -5.22 0.02 -19.42
CA LEU A 343 -4.91 -1.41 -19.34
C LEU A 343 -5.98 -2.29 -20.00
N LEU A 344 -7.24 -1.90 -19.92
CA LEU A 344 -8.37 -2.64 -20.50
C LEU A 344 -8.38 -2.58 -22.05
N HIS A 345 -7.88 -1.48 -22.63
CA HIS A 345 -7.86 -1.30 -24.08
C HIS A 345 -6.82 -2.17 -24.81
N LEU A 346 -5.85 -2.73 -24.10
CA LEU A 346 -4.82 -3.61 -24.69
C LEU A 346 -5.33 -5.05 -24.97
N HIS A 347 -6.56 -5.38 -24.57
CA HIS A 347 -7.10 -6.76 -24.64
C HIS A 347 -8.36 -6.93 -25.50
N ILE A 348 -8.85 -5.91 -26.18
CA ILE A 348 -9.92 -6.10 -27.17
C ILE A 348 -9.26 -6.58 -28.47
N PRO A 349 -9.41 -7.86 -28.87
CA PRO A 349 -8.89 -8.32 -30.15
C PRO A 349 -9.47 -7.41 -31.25
N LEU A 350 -8.64 -6.98 -32.19
CA LEU A 350 -9.06 -6.14 -33.33
C LEU A 350 -10.33 -6.67 -34.04
N LEU A 351 -10.58 -7.96 -33.95
CA LEU A 351 -11.77 -8.66 -34.46
C LEU A 351 -13.08 -8.25 -33.73
N GLU A 352 -13.03 -7.94 -32.44
CA GLU A 352 -14.24 -7.51 -31.69
C GLU A 352 -14.59 -6.06 -31.97
N VAL A 353 -13.59 -5.18 -32.13
CA VAL A 353 -13.78 -3.80 -32.55
C VAL A 353 -14.37 -3.74 -33.97
N ILE A 354 -13.90 -4.61 -34.87
CA ILE A 354 -14.41 -4.71 -36.23
C ILE A 354 -15.85 -5.26 -36.22
N SER A 355 -16.16 -6.25 -35.36
CA SER A 355 -17.52 -6.79 -35.24
C SER A 355 -18.51 -5.79 -34.68
N GLN A 356 -18.13 -4.99 -33.69
CA GLN A 356 -18.97 -3.92 -33.15
C GLN A 356 -19.12 -2.74 -34.10
N LEU A 357 -18.13 -2.45 -34.95
CA LEU A 357 -18.25 -1.46 -36.02
C LEU A 357 -19.21 -1.95 -37.13
N ILE A 358 -19.13 -3.22 -37.50
CA ILE A 358 -20.00 -3.81 -38.53
C ILE A 358 -21.48 -3.84 -38.07
N VAL A 359 -21.71 -4.16 -36.77
CA VAL A 359 -23.08 -4.15 -36.20
C VAL A 359 -23.65 -2.72 -36.06
N ARG A 360 -22.84 -1.65 -36.06
CA ARG A 360 -23.28 -0.25 -36.06
C ARG A 360 -23.49 0.30 -37.45
N ILE A 361 -23.03 -0.37 -38.49
CA ILE A 361 -23.15 0.07 -39.89
C ILE A 361 -24.28 -0.70 -40.65
N LEU A 362 -24.71 -1.83 -40.10
CA LEU A 362 -25.90 -2.58 -40.55
C LEU A 362 -27.12 -2.20 -39.69
#